data_ec6b14ae5a53e1ca0e7806421afba0c2
#
_entry.id   ec6b14ae5a53e1ca0e7806421afba0c2
#
_cell.length_a   1.000
_cell.length_b   1.000
_cell.length_c   1.000
_cell.angle_alpha   90.00
_cell.angle_beta   90.00
_cell.angle_gamma   90.00
#
_symmetry.space_group_name_H-M   'P 1'
#
loop_
_entity.id
_entity.type
_entity.pdbx_description
1 polymer ?
#
loop_
_entity_poly.entity_id
_entity_poly.type
_entity_poly.pdbx_seq_one_letter_code
_entity_poly.pdbx_strand_id
1 'polypeptide(L)'
;DRLPAALDSLRAVCEEIVVVDSYSSDGTAELASDRGARVVQRAFSDYSTQKNYANSLVSCPWILSLDADERLSPELVEEIRALKKLDKPTVSGYTMPRKTWYLGRFVTHSGWYPDRKVRLFDKTKAQWQGIIHERLLLEGRSEDLGGDLLHYTYRDISDHVARLNRYSTLLSRKKKNSLGLIVKAIASPPLTFLRHYLRNLFPKLFVLVDQNNLFI
;
A
#
# COMPACT_ATOMS: atom_id res chain seq x y z
N ASP A 1 -11.88 12.18 -5.45
CA ASP A 1 -12.81 11.26 -6.16
C ASP A 1 -12.72 9.80 -5.72
N ARG A 2 -11.70 9.39 -4.93
CA ARG A 2 -11.47 7.97 -4.54
C ARG A 2 -11.80 7.71 -3.09
N LEU A 3 -11.61 8.69 -2.23
CA LEU A 3 -11.86 8.62 -0.79
C LEU A 3 -13.28 8.14 -0.43
N PRO A 4 -14.36 8.56 -1.10
CA PRO A 4 -15.70 8.06 -0.81
C PRO A 4 -15.79 6.53 -0.84
N ALA A 5 -15.32 5.92 -1.91
CA ALA A 5 -15.38 4.47 -2.07
C ALA A 5 -14.47 3.73 -1.08
N ALA A 6 -13.31 4.32 -0.70
CA ALA A 6 -12.46 3.81 0.36
C ALA A 6 -13.20 3.77 1.70
N LEU A 7 -13.80 4.90 2.11
CA LEU A 7 -14.55 5.01 3.36
C LEU A 7 -15.76 4.07 3.40
N ASP A 8 -16.50 3.97 2.29
CA ASP A 8 -17.67 3.09 2.20
C ASP A 8 -17.28 1.62 2.38
N SER A 9 -16.12 1.19 1.84
CA SER A 9 -15.62 -0.17 2.03
C SER A 9 -15.20 -0.46 3.48
N LEU A 10 -14.71 0.55 4.22
CA LEU A 10 -14.28 0.43 5.60
C LEU A 10 -15.44 0.33 6.59
N ARG A 11 -16.55 1.02 6.33
CA ARG A 11 -17.74 1.01 7.21
C ARG A 11 -18.28 -0.39 7.52
N ALA A 12 -18.06 -1.31 6.59
CA ALA A 12 -18.52 -2.69 6.75
C ALA A 12 -17.72 -3.48 7.80
N VAL A 13 -16.51 -3.01 8.16
CA VAL A 13 -15.56 -3.75 8.98
C VAL A 13 -14.92 -2.95 10.11
N CYS A 14 -14.99 -1.62 10.11
CA CYS A 14 -14.36 -0.77 11.13
C CYS A 14 -15.39 -0.17 12.07
N GLU A 15 -15.07 -0.12 13.36
CA GLU A 15 -15.84 0.58 14.42
C GLU A 15 -15.51 2.08 14.45
N GLU A 16 -14.28 2.42 14.11
CA GLU A 16 -13.76 3.78 14.08
C GLU A 16 -13.02 4.01 12.77
N ILE A 17 -13.23 5.13 12.12
CA ILE A 17 -12.47 5.56 10.95
C ILE A 17 -11.80 6.89 11.29
N VAL A 18 -10.48 6.94 11.22
CA VAL A 18 -9.66 8.14 11.42
C VAL A 18 -9.02 8.53 10.11
N VAL A 19 -9.21 9.78 9.70
CA VAL A 19 -8.57 10.38 8.53
C VAL A 19 -7.62 11.48 8.98
N VAL A 20 -6.35 11.38 8.61
CA VAL A 20 -5.37 12.45 8.84
C VAL A 20 -5.17 13.20 7.53
N ASP A 21 -5.70 14.41 7.48
CA ASP A 21 -5.64 15.30 6.32
C ASP A 21 -4.48 16.27 6.42
N SER A 22 -3.77 16.50 5.32
CA SER A 22 -2.62 17.40 5.25
C SER A 22 -2.98 18.81 4.77
N TYR A 23 -4.10 19.34 5.26
CA TYR A 23 -4.67 20.63 4.86
C TYR A 23 -5.05 20.65 3.37
N SER A 24 -5.80 19.65 2.95
CA SER A 24 -6.34 19.57 1.58
C SER A 24 -7.29 20.75 1.31
N SER A 25 -7.20 21.33 0.12
CA SER A 25 -8.01 22.48 -0.29
C SER A 25 -9.19 22.09 -1.20
N ASP A 26 -9.42 20.80 -1.40
CA ASP A 26 -10.39 20.25 -2.37
C ASP A 26 -11.66 19.66 -1.72
N GLY A 27 -11.94 20.02 -0.46
CA GLY A 27 -13.12 19.52 0.28
C GLY A 27 -12.95 18.07 0.79
N THR A 28 -11.72 17.52 0.78
CA THR A 28 -11.45 16.15 1.26
C THR A 28 -11.80 15.98 2.74
N ALA A 29 -11.50 16.96 3.59
CA ALA A 29 -11.75 16.91 5.03
C ALA A 29 -13.25 16.89 5.33
N GLU A 30 -14.02 17.77 4.71
CA GLU A 30 -15.48 17.87 4.83
C GLU A 30 -16.15 16.59 4.37
N LEU A 31 -15.75 16.09 3.20
CA LEU A 31 -16.26 14.85 2.63
C LEU A 31 -16.02 13.64 3.55
N ALA A 32 -14.85 13.57 4.19
CA ALA A 32 -14.54 12.48 5.13
C ALA A 32 -15.41 12.59 6.40
N SER A 33 -15.56 13.82 6.95
CA SER A 33 -16.39 14.09 8.11
C SER A 33 -17.87 13.76 7.86
N ASP A 34 -18.43 14.16 6.73
CA ASP A 34 -19.81 13.86 6.32
C ASP A 34 -20.07 12.35 6.21
N ARG A 35 -19.02 11.57 5.95
CA ARG A 35 -19.04 10.11 5.96
C ARG A 35 -18.74 9.48 7.32
N GLY A 36 -18.77 10.27 8.39
CA GLY A 36 -18.62 9.79 9.76
C GLY A 36 -17.20 9.40 10.15
N ALA A 37 -16.19 9.84 9.39
CA ALA A 37 -14.81 9.69 9.80
C ALA A 37 -14.41 10.80 10.80
N ARG A 38 -13.60 10.48 11.80
CA ARG A 38 -12.93 11.47 12.62
C ARG A 38 -11.75 12.06 11.85
N VAL A 39 -11.87 13.31 11.43
CA VAL A 39 -10.84 14.00 10.66
C VAL A 39 -9.93 14.78 11.59
N VAL A 40 -8.62 14.63 11.41
CA VAL A 40 -7.58 15.39 12.13
C VAL A 40 -6.66 16.02 11.10
N GLN A 41 -6.51 17.33 11.15
CA GLN A 41 -5.59 18.05 10.25
C GLN A 41 -4.18 18.11 10.82
N ARG A 42 -3.18 17.78 10.00
CA ARG A 42 -1.77 17.83 10.36
C ARG A 42 -0.90 18.11 9.15
N ALA A 43 0.05 19.04 9.28
CA ALA A 43 1.03 19.31 8.23
C ALA A 43 1.81 18.03 7.86
N PHE A 44 1.92 17.76 6.58
CA PHE A 44 2.66 16.60 6.07
C PHE A 44 4.17 16.80 6.27
N SER A 45 4.83 15.83 6.87
CA SER A 45 6.28 15.76 6.98
C SER A 45 6.85 14.63 6.11
N ASP A 46 6.40 13.41 6.36
CA ASP A 46 6.69 12.21 5.60
C ASP A 46 5.58 11.16 5.84
N TYR A 47 5.55 10.12 5.00
CA TYR A 47 4.50 9.10 5.04
C TYR A 47 4.52 8.28 6.34
N SER A 48 5.69 7.88 6.84
CA SER A 48 5.78 7.07 8.07
C SER A 48 5.33 7.85 9.30
N THR A 49 5.76 9.09 9.42
CA THR A 49 5.34 9.98 10.51
C THR A 49 3.84 10.23 10.48
N GLN A 50 3.25 10.44 9.29
CA GLN A 50 1.82 10.65 9.14
C GLN A 50 1.02 9.39 9.51
N LYS A 51 1.43 8.21 9.04
CA LYS A 51 0.78 6.93 9.34
C LYS A 51 0.92 6.56 10.83
N ASN A 52 2.09 6.74 11.44
CA ASN A 52 2.27 6.50 12.87
C ASN A 52 1.42 7.45 13.73
N TYR A 53 1.29 8.71 13.32
CA TYR A 53 0.39 9.64 13.99
C TYR A 53 -1.06 9.19 13.86
N ALA A 54 -1.53 8.79 12.68
CA ALA A 54 -2.87 8.24 12.50
C ALA A 54 -3.10 7.03 13.42
N ASN A 55 -2.12 6.10 13.49
CA ASN A 55 -2.19 4.95 14.37
C ASN A 55 -2.32 5.33 15.85
N SER A 56 -1.67 6.40 16.28
CA SER A 56 -1.75 6.87 17.70
C SER A 56 -3.13 7.41 18.08
N LEU A 57 -3.89 7.87 17.09
CA LEU A 57 -5.23 8.44 17.31
C LEU A 57 -6.33 7.38 17.45
N VAL A 58 -6.09 6.16 16.92
CA VAL A 58 -7.07 5.07 16.92
C VAL A 58 -7.21 4.48 18.32
N SER A 59 -8.45 4.28 18.80
CA SER A 59 -8.74 3.68 20.10
C SER A 59 -8.65 2.16 20.09
N CYS A 60 -8.96 1.53 18.96
CA CYS A 60 -8.96 0.08 18.80
C CYS A 60 -7.56 -0.53 18.83
N PRO A 61 -7.40 -1.77 19.33
CA PRO A 61 -6.10 -2.47 19.36
C PRO A 61 -5.63 -2.92 17.96
N TRP A 62 -6.55 -3.19 17.05
CA TRP A 62 -6.26 -3.57 15.67
C TRP A 62 -6.49 -2.42 14.72
N ILE A 63 -5.58 -2.23 13.80
CA ILE A 63 -5.61 -1.17 12.78
C ILE A 63 -5.67 -1.78 11.40
N LEU A 64 -6.63 -1.32 10.60
CA LEU A 64 -6.67 -1.51 9.17
C LEU A 64 -6.21 -0.21 8.50
N SER A 65 -4.97 -0.20 7.99
CA SER A 65 -4.36 1.01 7.39
C SER A 65 -4.51 1.00 5.88
N LEU A 66 -5.25 1.97 5.34
CA LEU A 66 -5.46 2.15 3.91
C LEU A 66 -4.95 3.52 3.44
N ASP A 67 -4.50 3.55 2.19
CA ASP A 67 -4.31 4.80 1.47
C ASP A 67 -5.65 5.26 0.86
N ALA A 68 -5.84 6.56 0.66
CA ALA A 68 -7.13 7.12 0.19
C ALA A 68 -7.57 6.62 -1.20
N ASP A 69 -6.68 6.01 -1.96
CA ASP A 69 -6.92 5.40 -3.27
C ASP A 69 -7.02 3.86 -3.23
N GLU A 70 -7.09 3.28 -2.02
CA GLU A 70 -7.29 1.85 -1.78
C GLU A 70 -8.70 1.59 -1.24
N ARG A 71 -9.28 0.44 -1.58
CA ARG A 71 -10.54 -0.04 -1.03
C ARG A 71 -10.57 -1.57 -0.92
N LEU A 72 -11.37 -2.09 0.00
CA LEU A 72 -11.52 -3.53 0.18
C LEU A 72 -12.38 -4.13 -0.96
N SER A 73 -12.00 -5.31 -1.46
CA SER A 73 -12.93 -6.10 -2.27
C SER A 73 -14.03 -6.71 -1.37
N PRO A 74 -15.18 -7.12 -1.95
CA PRO A 74 -16.23 -7.81 -1.19
C PRO A 74 -15.72 -9.05 -0.45
N GLU A 75 -14.86 -9.84 -1.09
CA GLU A 75 -14.26 -11.03 -0.52
C GLU A 75 -13.40 -10.68 0.70
N LEU A 76 -12.58 -9.63 0.61
CA LEU A 76 -11.74 -9.16 1.71
C LEU A 76 -12.58 -8.65 2.88
N VAL A 77 -13.70 -7.99 2.61
CA VAL A 77 -14.67 -7.56 3.65
C VAL A 77 -15.19 -8.77 4.43
N GLU A 78 -15.59 -9.85 3.74
CA GLU A 78 -16.10 -11.04 4.42
C GLU A 78 -15.01 -11.79 5.20
N GLU A 79 -13.78 -11.86 4.68
CA GLU A 79 -12.64 -12.42 5.43
C GLU A 79 -12.36 -11.63 6.72
N ILE A 80 -12.32 -10.30 6.66
CA ILE A 80 -12.10 -9.46 7.84
C ILE A 80 -13.25 -9.61 8.84
N ARG A 81 -14.51 -9.70 8.37
CA ARG A 81 -15.66 -9.98 9.24
C ARG A 81 -15.54 -11.33 9.94
N ALA A 82 -15.02 -12.34 9.25
CA ALA A 82 -14.78 -13.66 9.84
C ALA A 82 -13.70 -13.58 10.93
N LEU A 83 -12.60 -12.86 10.67
CA LEU A 83 -11.53 -12.64 11.66
C LEU A 83 -12.05 -11.96 12.94
N LYS A 84 -12.97 -11.00 12.81
CA LYS A 84 -13.55 -10.29 13.97
C LYS A 84 -14.39 -11.19 14.89
N LYS A 85 -14.81 -12.37 14.42
CA LYS A 85 -15.52 -13.37 15.23
C LYS A 85 -14.57 -14.27 16.03
N LEU A 86 -13.27 -14.20 15.78
CA LEU A 86 -12.27 -14.96 16.52
C LEU A 86 -12.00 -14.28 17.87
N ASP A 87 -12.03 -15.03 18.95
CA ASP A 87 -11.81 -14.51 20.32
C ASP A 87 -10.41 -13.88 20.47
N LYS A 88 -9.38 -14.49 19.85
CA LYS A 88 -8.00 -14.00 19.89
C LYS A 88 -7.27 -14.33 18.59
N PRO A 89 -6.80 -13.35 17.84
CA PRO A 89 -5.89 -13.59 16.72
C PRO A 89 -4.57 -14.22 17.22
N THR A 90 -4.10 -15.24 16.51
CA THR A 90 -2.83 -15.94 16.83
C THR A 90 -1.60 -15.29 16.22
N VAL A 91 -1.81 -14.25 15.43
CA VAL A 91 -0.78 -13.51 14.66
C VAL A 91 -0.79 -12.03 15.02
N SER A 92 0.24 -11.34 14.60
CA SER A 92 0.39 -9.88 14.84
C SER A 92 -0.15 -9.04 13.67
N GLY A 93 -0.43 -9.65 12.53
CA GLY A 93 -0.99 -8.95 11.37
C GLY A 93 -1.42 -9.88 10.25
N TYR A 94 -2.05 -9.28 9.27
CA TYR A 94 -2.52 -9.97 8.07
C TYR A 94 -2.03 -9.23 6.83
N THR A 95 -1.54 -10.01 5.84
CA THR A 95 -1.19 -9.51 4.53
C THR A 95 -2.33 -9.73 3.55
N MET A 96 -2.50 -8.81 2.65
CA MET A 96 -3.50 -8.92 1.59
C MET A 96 -2.89 -8.58 0.23
N PRO A 97 -3.29 -9.26 -0.86
CA PRO A 97 -2.81 -8.95 -2.19
C PRO A 97 -3.39 -7.62 -2.66
N ARG A 98 -2.52 -6.68 -3.05
CA ARG A 98 -2.93 -5.41 -3.62
C ARG A 98 -3.02 -5.53 -5.14
N LYS A 99 -4.19 -5.18 -5.68
CA LYS A 99 -4.54 -5.32 -7.08
C LYS A 99 -4.74 -3.95 -7.71
N THR A 100 -3.86 -3.56 -8.59
CA THR A 100 -3.82 -2.21 -9.15
C THR A 100 -4.73 -2.08 -10.37
N TRP A 101 -5.59 -1.06 -10.34
CA TRP A 101 -6.37 -0.63 -11.50
C TRP A 101 -5.53 0.28 -12.41
N TYR A 102 -5.45 -0.08 -13.69
CA TYR A 102 -4.71 0.68 -14.68
C TYR A 102 -5.34 0.58 -16.06
N LEU A 103 -5.60 1.72 -16.71
CA LEU A 103 -6.15 1.80 -18.07
C LEU A 103 -7.39 0.92 -18.30
N GLY A 104 -8.37 1.03 -17.42
CA GLY A 104 -9.67 0.38 -17.59
C GLY A 104 -9.74 -1.08 -17.12
N ARG A 105 -8.69 -1.62 -16.49
CA ARG A 105 -8.68 -3.00 -15.96
C ARG A 105 -7.75 -3.17 -14.78
N PHE A 106 -7.95 -4.24 -14.01
CA PHE A 106 -6.99 -4.66 -13.01
C PHE A 106 -5.82 -5.40 -13.65
N VAL A 107 -4.59 -5.03 -13.24
CA VAL A 107 -3.37 -5.69 -13.69
C VAL A 107 -3.09 -6.87 -12.77
N THR A 108 -3.05 -8.09 -13.36
CA THR A 108 -2.85 -9.35 -12.63
C THR A 108 -1.57 -10.07 -13.02
N HIS A 109 -0.68 -9.42 -13.80
CA HIS A 109 0.52 -10.02 -14.35
C HIS A 109 1.74 -9.09 -14.20
N SER A 110 2.88 -9.55 -14.73
CA SER A 110 4.10 -8.75 -14.91
C SER A 110 4.67 -8.17 -13.61
N GLY A 111 4.52 -8.90 -12.49
CA GLY A 111 5.02 -8.46 -11.19
C GLY A 111 4.21 -7.37 -10.49
N TRP A 112 3.07 -6.96 -11.06
CA TRP A 112 2.15 -6.04 -10.41
C TRP A 112 1.21 -6.72 -9.42
N TYR A 113 1.03 -8.04 -9.56
CA TYR A 113 0.17 -8.84 -8.73
C TYR A 113 0.74 -10.27 -8.55
N PRO A 114 0.60 -10.86 -7.36
CA PRO A 114 0.14 -10.24 -6.12
C PRO A 114 1.20 -9.34 -5.49
N ASP A 115 0.88 -8.06 -5.23
CA ASP A 115 1.71 -7.17 -4.42
C ASP A 115 1.20 -7.21 -2.97
N ARG A 116 1.73 -8.13 -2.16
CA ARG A 116 1.23 -8.36 -0.80
C ARG A 116 1.68 -7.27 0.16
N LYS A 117 0.72 -6.74 0.92
CA LYS A 117 0.95 -5.69 1.93
C LYS A 117 0.34 -6.10 3.26
N VAL A 118 1.07 -5.91 4.35
CA VAL A 118 0.49 -5.95 5.69
C VAL A 118 -0.32 -4.67 5.87
N ARG A 119 -1.63 -4.79 6.02
CA ARG A 119 -2.54 -3.64 6.18
C ARG A 119 -3.43 -3.76 7.42
N LEU A 120 -3.68 -4.97 7.92
CA LEU A 120 -4.38 -5.22 9.18
C LEU A 120 -3.38 -5.73 10.21
N PHE A 121 -3.24 -5.06 11.37
CA PHE A 121 -2.20 -5.37 12.35
C PHE A 121 -2.56 -4.91 13.77
N ASP A 122 -1.94 -5.57 14.75
CA ASP A 122 -1.92 -5.13 16.15
C ASP A 122 -1.07 -3.86 16.27
N LYS A 123 -1.68 -2.75 16.69
CA LYS A 123 -1.00 -1.45 16.77
C LYS A 123 0.18 -1.41 17.74
N THR A 124 0.19 -2.31 18.74
CA THR A 124 1.28 -2.39 19.73
C THR A 124 2.52 -3.09 19.19
N LYS A 125 2.38 -3.82 18.08
CA LYS A 125 3.43 -4.64 17.46
C LYS A 125 3.86 -4.11 16.09
N ALA A 126 3.40 -2.95 15.69
CA ALA A 126 3.63 -2.45 14.35
C ALA A 126 4.05 -0.98 14.34
N GLN A 127 5.03 -0.64 13.50
CA GLN A 127 5.52 0.73 13.33
C GLN A 127 5.88 0.99 11.87
N TRP A 128 5.43 2.11 11.33
CA TRP A 128 5.85 2.58 10.01
C TRP A 128 7.24 3.20 10.05
N GLN A 129 8.10 2.83 9.10
CA GLN A 129 9.44 3.40 8.94
C GLN A 129 9.77 3.69 7.47
N GLY A 130 10.62 4.68 7.24
CA GLY A 130 11.05 5.12 5.92
C GLY A 130 10.41 6.44 5.49
N ILE A 131 11.12 7.24 4.70
CA ILE A 131 10.69 8.60 4.31
C ILE A 131 9.89 8.58 3.00
N ILE A 132 10.32 7.81 2.00
CA ILE A 132 9.72 7.79 0.65
C ILE A 132 9.05 6.45 0.35
N HIS A 133 9.65 5.35 0.77
CA HIS A 133 9.14 3.99 0.64
C HIS A 133 8.94 3.43 2.03
N GLU A 134 7.86 3.88 2.66
CA GLU A 134 7.54 3.45 4.00
C GLU A 134 7.24 1.95 4.04
N ARG A 135 7.69 1.32 5.10
CA ARG A 135 7.45 -0.09 5.40
C ARG A 135 6.84 -0.21 6.78
N LEU A 136 5.88 -1.09 6.92
CA LEU A 136 5.41 -1.49 8.23
C LEU A 136 6.39 -2.54 8.79
N LEU A 137 7.06 -2.20 9.87
CA LEU A 137 7.76 -3.19 10.69
C LEU A 137 6.72 -3.84 11.60
N LEU A 138 6.65 -5.15 11.56
CA LEU A 138 5.72 -5.95 12.36
C LEU A 138 6.52 -6.91 13.23
N GLU A 139 6.29 -6.85 14.54
CA GLU A 139 6.82 -7.82 15.48
C GLU A 139 5.92 -9.06 15.51
N GLY A 140 6.48 -10.23 15.22
CA GLY A 140 5.75 -11.50 15.19
C GLY A 140 5.35 -11.94 13.78
N ARG A 141 4.37 -12.85 13.72
CA ARG A 141 3.94 -13.47 12.47
C ARG A 141 2.79 -12.71 11.83
N SER A 142 2.70 -12.78 10.51
CA SER A 142 1.51 -12.42 9.75
C SER A 142 0.96 -13.64 9.00
N GLU A 143 -0.34 -13.62 8.74
CA GLU A 143 -1.04 -14.58 7.89
C GLU A 143 -1.57 -13.90 6.64
N ASP A 144 -1.75 -14.67 5.58
CA ASP A 144 -2.20 -14.18 4.29
C ASP A 144 -3.73 -14.27 4.19
N LEU A 145 -4.37 -13.16 3.78
CA LEU A 145 -5.75 -13.15 3.32
C LEU A 145 -5.80 -13.36 1.80
N GLY A 146 -6.90 -13.89 1.31
CA GLY A 146 -7.13 -14.16 -0.11
C GLY A 146 -7.79 -13.01 -0.85
N GLY A 147 -8.62 -12.22 -0.17
CA GLY A 147 -9.34 -11.10 -0.74
C GLY A 147 -8.44 -9.93 -1.12
N ASP A 148 -8.80 -9.24 -2.19
CA ASP A 148 -7.97 -8.18 -2.81
C ASP A 148 -8.14 -6.83 -2.13
N LEU A 149 -7.03 -6.13 -1.93
CA LEU A 149 -6.98 -4.68 -1.71
C LEU A 149 -6.95 -4.00 -3.08
N LEU A 150 -8.04 -3.36 -3.47
CA LEU A 150 -8.19 -2.72 -4.78
C LEU A 150 -7.55 -1.33 -4.76
N HIS A 151 -6.56 -1.09 -5.62
CA HIS A 151 -5.74 0.11 -5.64
C HIS A 151 -5.94 0.91 -6.93
N TYR A 152 -6.46 2.11 -6.83
CA TYR A 152 -6.79 3.00 -7.95
C TYR A 152 -5.77 4.14 -8.05
N THR A 153 -4.49 3.81 -8.25
CA THR A 153 -3.39 4.77 -8.13
C THR A 153 -3.34 5.82 -9.23
N TYR A 154 -3.50 5.42 -10.50
CA TYR A 154 -3.36 6.33 -11.64
C TYR A 154 -4.72 6.67 -12.26
N ARG A 155 -4.91 7.91 -12.70
CA ARG A 155 -6.08 8.35 -13.47
C ARG A 155 -5.93 7.94 -14.94
N ASP A 156 -4.77 8.25 -15.50
CA ASP A 156 -4.41 8.03 -16.88
C ASP A 156 -2.88 7.91 -17.05
N ILE A 157 -2.42 7.78 -18.29
CA ILE A 157 -0.99 7.70 -18.64
C ILE A 157 -0.27 9.00 -18.27
N SER A 158 -0.88 10.15 -18.46
CA SER A 158 -0.28 11.46 -18.16
C SER A 158 0.01 11.61 -16.65
N ASP A 159 -0.97 11.26 -15.80
CA ASP A 159 -0.79 11.23 -14.34
C ASP A 159 0.33 10.24 -13.94
N HIS A 160 0.40 9.06 -14.57
CA HIS A 160 1.45 8.09 -14.33
C HIS A 160 2.84 8.65 -14.68
N VAL A 161 3.01 9.24 -15.86
CA VAL A 161 4.28 9.86 -16.29
C VAL A 161 4.67 11.02 -15.37
N ALA A 162 3.72 11.87 -14.99
CA ALA A 162 3.98 12.97 -14.07
C ALA A 162 4.47 12.49 -12.71
N ARG A 163 3.88 11.43 -12.17
CA ARG A 163 4.33 10.81 -10.91
C ARG A 163 5.72 10.18 -11.04
N LEU A 164 6.00 9.45 -12.12
CA LEU A 164 7.33 8.90 -12.39
C LEU A 164 8.39 10.00 -12.43
N ASN A 165 8.13 11.10 -13.13
CA ASN A 165 9.05 12.25 -13.19
C ASN A 165 9.30 12.87 -11.81
N ARG A 166 8.25 13.03 -11.00
CA ARG A 166 8.38 13.56 -9.63
C ARG A 166 9.22 12.65 -8.75
N TYR A 167 8.94 11.34 -8.74
CA TYR A 167 9.69 10.39 -7.91
C TYR A 167 11.14 10.22 -8.39
N SER A 168 11.39 10.17 -9.69
CA SER A 168 12.76 10.10 -10.23
C SER A 168 13.57 11.34 -9.87
N THR A 169 12.98 12.52 -9.92
CA THR A 169 13.62 13.77 -9.47
C THR A 169 13.94 13.75 -7.99
N LEU A 170 13.02 13.29 -7.14
CA LEU A 170 13.26 13.18 -5.70
C LEU A 170 14.39 12.17 -5.37
N LEU A 171 14.42 11.05 -6.06
CA LEU A 171 15.44 10.01 -5.88
C LEU A 171 16.82 10.45 -6.41
N SER A 172 16.88 11.18 -7.54
CA SER A 172 18.13 11.65 -8.13
C SER A 172 18.88 12.63 -7.20
N ARG A 173 18.14 13.47 -6.46
CA ARG A 173 18.73 14.42 -5.49
C ARG A 173 19.48 13.73 -4.34
N LYS A 174 19.20 12.47 -4.05
CA LYS A 174 19.83 11.68 -2.97
C LYS A 174 21.04 10.87 -3.42
N LYS A 175 21.24 10.65 -4.71
CA LYS A 175 22.32 9.81 -5.24
C LYS A 175 23.50 10.68 -5.70
N LYS A 176 24.69 10.42 -5.13
CA LYS A 176 25.96 10.95 -5.67
C LYS A 176 26.27 10.22 -6.98
N ASN A 177 26.70 10.97 -8.00
CA ASN A 177 27.15 10.41 -9.27
C ASN A 177 28.35 9.48 -9.03
N SER A 178 28.25 8.23 -9.48
CA SER A 178 29.33 7.26 -9.46
C SER A 178 29.32 6.45 -10.75
N LEU A 179 30.50 5.95 -11.16
CA LEU A 179 30.63 5.09 -12.33
C LEU A 179 29.69 3.85 -12.22
N GLY A 180 29.56 3.30 -11.02
CA GLY A 180 28.63 2.19 -10.75
C GLY A 180 27.17 2.54 -11.03
N LEU A 181 26.77 3.80 -10.85
CA LEU A 181 25.42 4.25 -11.17
C LEU A 181 25.16 4.27 -12.69
N ILE A 182 26.17 4.70 -13.46
CA ILE A 182 26.10 4.70 -14.95
C ILE A 182 25.99 3.27 -15.48
N VAL A 183 26.86 2.37 -15.01
CA VAL A 183 26.81 0.95 -15.39
C VAL A 183 25.46 0.34 -15.05
N LYS A 184 24.92 0.63 -13.86
CA LYS A 184 23.61 0.17 -13.43
C LYS A 184 22.48 0.74 -14.32
N ALA A 185 22.55 2.01 -14.68
CA ALA A 185 21.54 2.66 -15.54
C ALA A 185 21.48 2.03 -16.94
N ILE A 186 22.63 1.60 -17.48
CA ILE A 186 22.72 0.95 -18.79
C ILE A 186 22.30 -0.52 -18.73
N ALA A 187 22.80 -1.27 -17.74
CA ALA A 187 22.58 -2.71 -17.62
C ALA A 187 21.21 -3.09 -17.07
N SER A 188 20.64 -2.28 -16.17
CA SER A 188 19.38 -2.59 -15.50
C SER A 188 18.17 -2.74 -16.44
N PRO A 189 17.92 -1.85 -17.43
CA PRO A 189 16.74 -1.99 -18.31
C PRO A 189 16.73 -3.32 -19.10
N PRO A 190 17.80 -3.73 -19.83
CA PRO A 190 17.78 -4.98 -20.56
C PRO A 190 17.71 -6.21 -19.66
N LEU A 191 18.37 -6.18 -18.48
CA LEU A 191 18.31 -7.29 -17.52
C LEU A 191 16.91 -7.41 -16.91
N THR A 192 16.26 -6.30 -16.58
CA THR A 192 14.89 -6.28 -16.07
C THR A 192 13.92 -6.79 -17.12
N PHE A 193 14.07 -6.33 -18.38
CA PHE A 193 13.25 -6.83 -19.49
C PHE A 193 13.42 -8.35 -19.64
N LEU A 194 14.65 -8.85 -19.71
CA LEU A 194 14.92 -10.28 -19.85
C LEU A 194 14.33 -11.09 -18.69
N ARG A 195 14.50 -10.63 -17.45
CA ARG A 195 13.93 -11.26 -16.27
C ARG A 195 12.40 -11.35 -16.35
N HIS A 196 11.73 -10.27 -16.67
CA HIS A 196 10.26 -10.27 -16.81
C HIS A 196 9.79 -11.11 -18.00
N TYR A 197 10.51 -11.07 -19.12
CA TYR A 197 10.21 -11.89 -20.28
C TYR A 197 10.29 -13.38 -19.96
N LEU A 198 11.39 -13.83 -19.33
CA LEU A 198 11.57 -15.20 -18.92
C LEU A 198 10.56 -15.64 -17.85
N ARG A 199 10.24 -14.78 -16.88
CA ARG A 199 9.24 -15.07 -15.86
C ARG A 199 7.84 -15.28 -16.47
N ASN A 200 7.49 -14.51 -17.48
CA ASN A 200 6.21 -14.67 -18.18
C ASN A 200 6.19 -15.89 -19.12
N LEU A 201 7.34 -16.23 -19.69
CA LEU A 201 7.47 -17.39 -20.58
C LEU A 201 7.48 -18.72 -19.80
N PHE A 202 8.06 -18.71 -18.58
CA PHE A 202 8.20 -19.89 -17.72
C PHE A 202 7.65 -19.63 -16.30
N PRO A 203 6.34 -19.39 -16.13
CA PRO A 203 5.79 -18.99 -14.84
C PRO A 203 6.02 -20.00 -13.72
N LYS A 204 6.12 -21.30 -14.03
CA LYS A 204 6.36 -22.36 -13.04
C LYS A 204 7.83 -22.49 -12.60
N LEU A 205 8.78 -22.01 -13.38
CA LEU A 205 10.22 -22.13 -13.05
C LEU A 205 10.66 -21.10 -12.01
N PHE A 206 9.97 -19.97 -11.89
CA PHE A 206 10.34 -18.86 -11.02
C PHE A 206 9.63 -18.82 -9.66
N VAL A 207 8.66 -19.70 -9.40
CA VAL A 207 7.98 -19.79 -8.11
C VAL A 207 8.93 -20.22 -6.97
N LEU A 208 10.02 -20.91 -7.30
CA LEU A 208 11.01 -21.39 -6.31
C LEU A 208 12.09 -20.36 -5.95
N VAL A 209 12.19 -19.23 -6.66
CA VAL A 209 13.28 -18.25 -6.48
C VAL A 209 12.83 -16.98 -5.73
N ASP A 210 11.52 -16.81 -5.50
CA ASP A 210 10.95 -15.56 -4.96
C ASP A 210 10.86 -15.52 -3.41
N GLN A 211 11.49 -16.47 -2.70
CA GLN A 211 11.49 -16.47 -1.22
C GLN A 211 12.62 -15.66 -0.58
N ASN A 212 13.52 -15.05 -1.34
CA ASN A 212 14.56 -14.20 -0.81
C ASN A 212 14.51 -12.81 -1.42
N ASN A 213 14.00 -11.88 -0.62
CA ASN A 213 14.07 -10.44 -0.82
C ASN A 213 15.40 -9.97 -1.39
N LEU A 214 15.46 -9.68 -2.69
CA LEU A 214 16.51 -8.81 -3.24
C LEU A 214 15.83 -7.58 -3.83
N PHE A 215 15.70 -6.57 -3.00
CA PHE A 215 15.43 -5.20 -3.45
C PHE A 215 16.74 -4.63 -4.04
N ILE A 216 16.74 -4.41 -5.34
CA ILE A 216 17.70 -3.52 -5.99
C ILE A 216 16.99 -2.21 -6.30
#